data_68c0636998d1b8bb37426f587386e307
#
_entry.id   68c0636998d1b8bb37426f587386e307
#
_cell.length_a   1.000
_cell.length_b   1.000
_cell.length_c   1.000
_cell.angle_alpha   90.00
_cell.angle_beta   90.00
_cell.angle_gamma   90.00
#
_symmetry.space_group_name_H-M   'P 1'
#
loop_
_entity.id
_entity.type
_entity.pdbx_description
1 polymer ?
#
loop_
_entity_poly.entity_id
_entity_poly.type
_entity_poly.pdbx_seq_one_letter_code
_entity_poly.pdbx_strand_id
1 'polypeptide(L)'
;MVEICVAVTDPNSAQGLMRGLAELFGTPSLSFDRSRSEVRVRSEWESRAVMEVIDVVDRWLAADGIASAKLSIGERSHTLVGPTRPAPTHTQAA
;
A
#
# COMPACT_ATOMS: atom_id res chain seq x y z
N MET A 1 -4.52 18.83 4.32
CA MET A 1 -4.62 17.40 4.68
C MET A 1 -4.82 16.56 3.44
N VAL A 2 -4.11 15.45 3.36
CA VAL A 2 -4.22 14.51 2.24
C VAL A 2 -4.82 13.21 2.74
N GLU A 3 -5.60 12.56 1.90
CA GLU A 3 -6.11 11.22 2.15
C GLU A 3 -5.54 10.29 1.09
N ILE A 4 -4.91 9.22 1.53
CA ILE A 4 -4.30 8.24 0.65
C ILE A 4 -5.05 6.92 0.84
N CYS A 5 -5.51 6.34 -0.26
CA CYS A 5 -6.26 5.08 -0.24
C CYS A 5 -5.47 3.98 -0.92
N VAL A 6 -5.39 2.83 -0.26
CA VAL A 6 -4.73 1.65 -0.82
C VAL A 6 -5.76 0.56 -1.01
N ALA A 7 -5.98 0.13 -2.24
CA ALA A 7 -6.93 -0.92 -2.54
C ALA A 7 -6.36 -2.27 -2.11
N VAL A 8 -7.18 -3.06 -1.43
CA VAL A 8 -6.79 -4.38 -0.92
C VAL A 8 -7.74 -5.42 -1.47
N THR A 9 -7.22 -6.40 -2.19
CA THR A 9 -8.06 -7.44 -2.79
C THR A 9 -8.48 -8.50 -1.78
N ASP A 10 -7.65 -8.71 -0.75
CA ASP A 10 -7.93 -9.72 0.29
C ASP A 10 -8.00 -9.04 1.65
N PRO A 11 -9.16 -9.03 2.30
CA PRO A 11 -9.30 -8.41 3.63
C PRO A 11 -8.33 -8.97 4.67
N ASN A 12 -7.92 -10.22 4.54
CA ASN A 12 -6.98 -10.81 5.49
C ASN A 12 -5.59 -10.19 5.35
N SER A 13 -5.22 -9.79 4.14
CA SER A 13 -3.96 -9.11 3.90
C SER A 13 -3.97 -7.68 4.40
N ALA A 14 -5.15 -7.08 4.52
CA ALA A 14 -5.28 -5.69 4.97
C ALA A 14 -4.72 -5.48 6.38
N GLN A 15 -4.79 -6.51 7.23
CA GLN A 15 -4.29 -6.40 8.60
C GLN A 15 -2.80 -6.09 8.65
N GLY A 16 -2.02 -6.76 7.81
CA GLY A 16 -0.58 -6.51 7.73
C GLY A 16 -0.27 -5.10 7.28
N LEU A 17 -1.00 -4.62 6.28
CA LEU A 17 -0.84 -3.27 5.78
C LEU A 17 -1.24 -2.24 6.86
N MET A 18 -2.37 -2.46 7.52
CA MET A 18 -2.83 -1.58 8.59
C MET A 18 -1.81 -1.48 9.71
N ARG A 19 -1.22 -2.61 10.08
CA ARG A 19 -0.21 -2.65 11.15
C ARG A 19 1.02 -1.81 10.78
N GLY A 20 1.53 -2.00 9.56
CA GLY A 20 2.68 -1.25 9.09
C GLY A 20 2.42 0.26 9.04
N LEU A 21 1.24 0.64 8.56
CA LEU A 21 0.87 2.06 8.51
C LEU A 21 0.63 2.64 9.90
N ALA A 22 0.07 1.84 10.82
CA ALA A 22 -0.17 2.31 12.19
C ALA A 22 1.13 2.63 12.92
N GLU A 23 2.22 1.93 12.61
CA GLU A 23 3.50 2.21 13.22
C GLU A 23 4.05 3.59 12.84
N LEU A 24 3.70 4.06 11.66
CA LEU A 24 4.18 5.36 11.17
C LEU A 24 3.20 6.49 11.43
N PHE A 25 1.91 6.26 11.24
CA PHE A 25 0.90 7.31 11.30
C PHE A 25 0.03 7.29 12.54
N GLY A 26 0.03 6.18 13.26
CA GLY A 26 -0.85 5.98 14.40
C GLY A 26 -2.24 5.52 13.99
N THR A 27 -2.88 4.75 14.85
CA THR A 27 -4.19 4.18 14.58
C THR A 27 -5.27 5.21 14.25
N PRO A 28 -5.34 6.37 14.93
CA PRO A 28 -6.39 7.35 14.64
C PRO A 28 -6.35 7.92 13.21
N SER A 29 -5.19 7.83 12.54
CA SER A 29 -5.05 8.34 11.17
C SER A 29 -5.49 7.32 10.13
N LEU A 30 -5.83 6.12 10.54
CA LEU A 30 -6.15 5.01 9.65
C LEU A 30 -7.61 4.62 9.72
N SER A 31 -8.14 4.13 8.62
CA SER A 31 -9.46 3.50 8.60
C SER A 31 -9.49 2.46 7.48
N PHE A 32 -10.38 1.50 7.60
CA PHE A 32 -10.60 0.50 6.57
C PHE A 32 -12.04 0.61 6.06
N ASP A 33 -12.19 0.81 4.77
CA ASP A 33 -13.50 0.88 4.13
C ASP A 33 -13.82 -0.49 3.54
N ARG A 34 -14.72 -1.21 4.20
CA ARG A 34 -15.10 -2.55 3.77
C ARG A 34 -15.82 -2.57 2.44
N SER A 35 -16.63 -1.55 2.18
CA SER A 35 -17.43 -1.51 0.96
C SER A 35 -16.56 -1.34 -0.27
N ARG A 36 -15.43 -0.66 -0.13
CA ARG A 36 -14.48 -0.43 -1.23
C ARG A 36 -13.22 -1.27 -1.13
N SER A 37 -13.06 -2.00 -0.05
CA SER A 37 -11.84 -2.77 0.25
C SER A 37 -10.61 -1.88 0.16
N GLU A 38 -10.64 -0.78 0.89
CA GLU A 38 -9.56 0.21 0.90
C GLU A 38 -9.08 0.51 2.30
N VAL A 39 -7.77 0.62 2.45
CA VAL A 39 -7.17 1.18 3.66
C VAL A 39 -6.94 2.67 3.39
N ARG A 40 -7.38 3.53 4.30
CA ARG A 40 -7.25 4.98 4.16
C ARG A 40 -6.32 5.54 5.20
N VAL A 41 -5.44 6.42 4.76
CA VAL A 41 -4.49 7.12 5.62
C VAL A 41 -4.70 8.61 5.47
N ARG A 42 -4.81 9.32 6.60
CA ARG A 42 -4.91 10.78 6.60
C ARG A 42 -3.63 11.37 7.16
N SER A 43 -3.12 12.40 6.50
CA SER A 43 -1.91 13.07 6.96
C SER A 43 -1.96 14.54 6.57
N GLU A 44 -1.30 15.37 7.39
CA GLU A 44 -1.16 16.80 7.10
C GLU A 44 0.04 17.07 6.18
N TRP A 45 0.93 16.10 6.03
CA TRP A 45 2.19 16.27 5.27
C TRP A 45 2.15 15.37 4.04
N GLU A 46 1.65 15.92 2.93
CA GLU A 46 1.41 15.11 1.74
C GLU A 46 2.67 14.42 1.22
N SER A 47 3.73 15.18 0.96
CA SER A 47 4.95 14.60 0.34
C SER A 47 5.53 13.46 1.18
N ARG A 48 5.64 13.70 2.47
CA ARG A 48 6.20 12.70 3.38
C ARG A 48 5.27 11.49 3.51
N ALA A 49 3.97 11.75 3.64
CA ALA A 49 2.99 10.68 3.78
C ALA A 49 2.98 9.77 2.57
N VAL A 50 3.02 10.35 1.37
CA VAL A 50 3.04 9.56 0.13
C VAL A 50 4.26 8.65 0.10
N MET A 51 5.45 9.17 0.42
CA MET A 51 6.66 8.37 0.41
C MET A 51 6.62 7.25 1.44
N GLU A 52 6.13 7.55 2.63
CA GLU A 52 6.05 6.55 3.69
C GLU A 52 5.03 5.47 3.38
N VAL A 53 3.88 5.85 2.81
CA VAL A 53 2.87 4.87 2.42
C VAL A 53 3.40 3.97 1.33
N ILE A 54 4.07 4.52 0.31
CA ILE A 54 4.65 3.73 -0.76
C ILE A 54 5.64 2.71 -0.19
N ASP A 55 6.50 3.14 0.72
CA ASP A 55 7.48 2.25 1.33
C ASP A 55 6.83 1.11 2.10
N VAL A 56 5.80 1.41 2.89
CA VAL A 56 5.07 0.39 3.63
C VAL A 56 4.35 -0.57 2.68
N VAL A 57 3.71 -0.03 1.64
CA VAL A 57 3.00 -0.86 0.67
C VAL A 57 3.96 -1.79 -0.07
N ASP A 58 5.12 -1.29 -0.46
CA ASP A 58 6.14 -2.12 -1.12
C ASP A 58 6.56 -3.30 -0.24
N ARG A 59 6.80 -3.03 1.04
CA ARG A 59 7.17 -4.09 1.98
C ARG A 59 6.04 -5.09 2.20
N TRP A 60 4.81 -4.59 2.26
CA TRP A 60 3.63 -5.42 2.42
C TRP A 60 3.41 -6.32 1.21
N LEU A 61 3.57 -5.78 -0.01
CA LEU A 61 3.46 -6.56 -1.23
C LEU A 61 4.46 -7.71 -1.22
N ALA A 62 5.68 -7.42 -0.83
CA ALA A 62 6.74 -8.44 -0.77
C ALA A 62 6.43 -9.49 0.31
N ALA A 63 6.03 -9.05 1.49
CA ALA A 63 5.80 -9.95 2.62
C ALA A 63 4.63 -10.89 2.38
N ASP A 64 3.56 -10.39 1.76
CA ASP A 64 2.33 -11.16 1.56
C ASP A 64 2.26 -11.79 0.16
N GLY A 65 3.28 -11.59 -0.66
CA GLY A 65 3.31 -12.16 -2.00
C GLY A 65 2.25 -11.61 -2.93
N ILE A 66 1.94 -10.32 -2.78
CA ILE A 66 0.90 -9.66 -3.57
C ILE A 66 1.53 -9.07 -4.82
N ALA A 67 0.93 -9.32 -5.97
CA ALA A 67 1.50 -8.89 -7.25
C ALA A 67 1.46 -7.36 -7.44
N SER A 68 0.35 -6.73 -7.04
CA SER A 68 0.22 -5.29 -7.20
C SER A 68 -0.88 -4.75 -6.29
N ALA A 69 -0.85 -3.44 -6.07
CA ALA A 69 -1.91 -2.75 -5.34
C ALA A 69 -2.10 -1.35 -5.92
N LYS A 70 -3.33 -0.89 -5.91
CA LYS A 70 -3.65 0.44 -6.41
C LYS A 70 -3.62 1.44 -5.26
N LEU A 71 -2.91 2.53 -5.49
CA LEU A 71 -2.79 3.62 -4.54
C LEU A 71 -3.47 4.85 -5.12
N SER A 72 -4.35 5.47 -4.37
CA SER A 72 -5.04 6.69 -4.80
C SER A 72 -4.72 7.85 -3.87
N ILE A 73 -4.38 8.99 -4.44
CA ILE A 73 -4.07 10.21 -3.70
C ILE A 73 -4.91 11.32 -4.33
N GLY A 74 -5.98 11.71 -3.63
CA GLY A 74 -6.94 12.64 -4.22
C GLY A 74 -7.53 12.05 -5.49
N GLU A 75 -7.35 12.75 -6.61
CA GLU A 75 -7.86 12.30 -7.91
C GLU A 75 -6.87 11.48 -8.70
N ARG A 76 -5.64 11.35 -8.21
CA ARG A 76 -4.60 10.59 -8.90
C ARG A 76 -4.55 9.17 -8.38
N SER A 77 -4.23 8.23 -9.25
CA SER A 77 -4.01 6.86 -8.84
C SER A 77 -2.77 6.28 -9.49
N HIS A 78 -2.14 5.38 -8.77
CA HIS A 78 -0.91 4.73 -9.18
C HIS A 78 -1.03 3.25 -8.85
N THR A 79 -0.36 2.41 -9.63
CA THR A 79 -0.27 0.99 -9.32
C THR A 79 1.14 0.68 -8.87
N LEU A 80 1.25 0.10 -7.67
CA LEU A 80 2.52 -0.36 -7.14
C LEU A 80 2.63 -1.85 -7.43
N VAL A 81 3.77 -2.26 -7.96
CA VAL A 81 4.00 -3.65 -8.36
C VAL A 81 4.93 -4.31 -7.37
N GLY A 82 4.56 -5.49 -6.91
CA GLY A 82 5.39 -6.26 -5.98
C GLY A 82 6.67 -6.76 -6.63
N PRO A 83 7.67 -7.13 -5.83
CA PRO A 83 8.98 -7.55 -6.33
C PRO A 83 9.01 -8.95 -6.91
N THR A 84 7.90 -9.56 -6.99
CA THR A 84 7.89 -10.90 -7.55
C THR A 84 8.40 -10.89 -8.95
N ARG A 85 9.00 -11.11 -9.16
CA ARG A 85 9.21 -11.18 -10.34
C ARG A 85 9.50 -12.31 -10.93
N PRO A 86 9.36 -12.65 -11.43
CA PRO A 86 9.73 -13.80 -11.89
C PRO A 86 10.97 -13.80 -12.68
N ALA A 87 11.28 -13.71 -12.86
CA ALA A 87 11.97 -13.89 -13.33
C ALA A 87 12.59 -14.01 -14.18
N PRO A 88 12.63 -14.03 -14.31
CA PRO A 88 13.21 -14.20 -14.87
C PRO A 88 14.01 -14.33 -15.27
N THR A 89 13.95 -14.30 -15.18
CA THR A 89 14.35 -14.41 -15.45
C THR A 89 15.09 -14.49 -16.00
N HIS A 90 15.12 -14.39 -15.89
CA HIS A 90 15.53 -14.25 -16.24
C HIS A 90 16.30 -14.40 -16.80
N THR A 91 16.41 -14.63 -16.80
CA THR A 91 16.86 -14.58 -17.12
C THR A 91 17.70 -14.57 -17.45
N GLN A 92 17.86 -14.53 -17.21
CA GLN A 92 18.37 -14.26 -17.37
C GLN A 92 19.06 -14.40 -17.76
N ALA A 93 19.32 -14.71 -17.84
CA ALA A 93 19.69 -14.68 -18.11
C ALA A 93 20.13 -14.67 -18.51
N ALA A 94 20.28 -14.85 -18.50
CA ALA A 94 20.37 -14.68 -18.76
C ALA A 94 20.59 -14.50 -18.92
#